data_ad636614499cb575b5effec1847f506c
#
_entry.id   ad636614499cb575b5effec1847f506c
#
_cell.length_a   1.000
_cell.length_b   1.000
_cell.length_c   1.000
_cell.angle_alpha   90.00
_cell.angle_beta   90.00
_cell.angle_gamma   90.00
#
_symmetry.space_group_name_H-M   'P 1'
#
loop_
_entity.id
_entity.type
_entity.pdbx_description
1 polymer ?
#
loop_
_entity_poly.entity_id
_entity_poly.type
_entity_poly.pdbx_seq_one_letter_code
_entity_poly.pdbx_strand_id
1 'polypeptide(L)'
;MKRVLFDLMLSQPTATSKFHGGGEYIKAVFKNLTDKYYDQVELIVFFNPDKFLDDWIYDIIAKKKIKTYHVHNVREIKNVFQKEDIDVFYSGMPYFYLKEDFPESVRIKGTVHGLRFVEMPSDKYAYLYSDGKASYKEKIRHLISKKYQNSKLKRFSACINLIDELVCVSNHTKYSIKSHYPEIKDKKVTVFYTPQKKAELSQSERSPIDGKYILIMGGDRWIKNSYRAILAFETLFLGGYLSNYKIVVIGGLNEKIKKNIKNPAKYIIKGYVETSELEELYKFCDVFVYPSLNEGFGMPPLEAMKYGRTCVVSGICSLPEVCGDAVYYVNPYDIGEMATRVLTAANEKINMDKVLQRFNKIYDRQKEDLDRLCEFIIED
;
A
#
# COMPACT_ATOMS: atom_id res chain seq x y z
N MET A 1 15.78 -28.64 10.58
CA MET A 1 14.98 -27.38 10.64
C MET A 1 15.50 -26.48 9.54
N LYS A 2 14.64 -25.90 8.71
CA LYS A 2 15.08 -25.01 7.63
C LYS A 2 15.65 -23.71 8.14
N ARG A 3 16.69 -23.22 7.49
CA ARG A 3 17.36 -21.95 7.79
C ARG A 3 16.85 -20.89 6.86
N VAL A 4 16.04 -19.99 7.41
CA VAL A 4 15.39 -18.89 6.65
C VAL A 4 16.07 -17.57 6.95
N LEU A 5 16.62 -16.93 5.92
CA LEU A 5 17.11 -15.56 6.00
C LEU A 5 15.95 -14.59 5.65
N PHE A 6 15.48 -13.85 6.63
CA PHE A 6 14.35 -12.95 6.52
C PHE A 6 14.81 -11.48 6.41
N ASP A 7 14.32 -10.78 5.40
CA ASP A 7 14.68 -9.39 5.10
C ASP A 7 13.88 -8.40 5.95
N LEU A 8 14.46 -7.91 7.04
CA LEU A 8 13.93 -6.77 7.81
C LEU A 8 14.44 -5.42 7.28
N MET A 9 15.51 -5.38 6.49
CA MET A 9 16.10 -4.14 5.99
C MET A 9 15.11 -3.32 5.17
N LEU A 10 14.26 -3.97 4.39
CA LEU A 10 13.26 -3.30 3.55
C LEU A 10 11.98 -2.92 4.31
N SER A 11 11.88 -3.23 5.61
CA SER A 11 10.85 -2.68 6.50
C SER A 11 11.21 -1.30 7.05
N GLN A 12 12.48 -0.92 6.97
CA GLN A 12 13.04 0.30 7.53
C GLN A 12 12.68 1.55 6.70
N PRO A 13 12.87 2.78 7.25
CA PRO A 13 12.55 4.02 6.55
C PRO A 13 13.18 4.14 5.16
N THR A 14 12.40 4.71 4.25
CA THR A 14 12.88 5.16 2.94
C THR A 14 13.33 6.62 2.99
N ALA A 15 13.93 7.13 1.91
CA ALA A 15 14.32 8.54 1.81
C ALA A 15 13.13 9.52 1.92
N THR A 16 11.89 9.05 1.74
CA THR A 16 10.69 9.91 1.67
C THR A 16 9.65 9.60 2.74
N SER A 17 9.79 8.51 3.49
CA SER A 17 8.79 8.12 4.50
C SER A 17 9.41 7.27 5.61
N LYS A 18 9.09 7.61 6.85
CA LYS A 18 9.45 6.80 8.03
C LYS A 18 8.68 5.48 8.03
N PHE A 19 7.41 5.50 7.65
CA PHE A 19 6.55 4.32 7.56
C PHE A 19 5.97 4.21 6.14
N HIS A 20 5.94 3.00 5.59
CA HIS A 20 5.38 2.73 4.26
C HIS A 20 4.72 1.36 4.21
N GLY A 21 3.71 1.20 3.34
CA GLY A 21 2.88 -0.01 3.30
C GLY A 21 3.64 -1.33 3.13
N GLY A 22 4.69 -1.35 2.31
CA GLY A 22 5.55 -2.55 2.17
C GLY A 22 6.32 -2.87 3.45
N GLY A 23 6.81 -1.85 4.16
CA GLY A 23 7.47 -2.03 5.44
C GLY A 23 6.53 -2.60 6.50
N GLU A 24 5.30 -2.08 6.59
CA GLU A 24 4.30 -2.59 7.52
C GLU A 24 3.86 -4.02 7.18
N TYR A 25 3.81 -4.36 5.90
CA TYR A 25 3.62 -5.74 5.45
C TYR A 25 4.73 -6.67 5.97
N ILE A 26 6.00 -6.31 5.78
CA ILE A 26 7.16 -7.10 6.24
C ILE A 26 7.10 -7.31 7.76
N LYS A 27 6.80 -6.25 8.52
CA LYS A 27 6.66 -6.31 9.97
C LYS A 27 5.53 -7.24 10.42
N ALA A 28 4.38 -7.21 9.74
CA ALA A 28 3.25 -8.09 10.04
C ALA A 28 3.61 -9.56 9.78
N VAL A 29 4.30 -9.86 8.68
CA VAL A 29 4.79 -11.21 8.36
C VAL A 29 5.81 -11.68 9.40
N PHE A 30 6.80 -10.84 9.73
CA PHE A 30 7.79 -11.15 10.76
C PHE A 30 7.14 -11.47 12.12
N LYS A 31 6.19 -10.63 12.53
CA LYS A 31 5.48 -10.83 13.79
C LYS A 31 4.72 -12.16 13.80
N ASN A 32 3.96 -12.48 12.76
CA ASN A 32 3.20 -13.72 12.70
C ASN A 32 4.10 -14.95 12.63
N LEU A 33 5.20 -14.86 11.86
CA LEU A 33 6.21 -15.92 11.76
C LEU A 33 6.85 -16.21 13.13
N THR A 34 7.22 -15.17 13.87
CA THR A 34 7.82 -15.31 15.19
C THR A 34 6.83 -15.73 16.28
N ASP A 35 5.56 -15.33 16.17
CA ASP A 35 4.54 -15.68 17.17
C ASP A 35 4.07 -17.12 17.05
N LYS A 36 3.93 -17.65 15.82
CA LYS A 36 3.27 -18.94 15.57
C LYS A 36 4.18 -20.05 15.02
N TYR A 37 5.24 -19.70 14.30
CA TYR A 37 6.02 -20.66 13.49
C TYR A 37 7.50 -20.70 13.89
N TYR A 38 7.91 -19.98 14.92
CA TYR A 38 9.32 -19.84 15.30
C TYR A 38 10.00 -21.20 15.60
N ASP A 39 9.29 -22.12 16.26
CA ASP A 39 9.81 -23.44 16.63
C ASP A 39 9.91 -24.42 15.44
N GLN A 40 9.44 -24.02 14.26
CA GLN A 40 9.47 -24.81 13.03
C GLN A 40 10.62 -24.40 12.09
N VAL A 41 11.34 -23.31 12.38
CA VAL A 41 12.34 -22.71 11.50
C VAL A 41 13.52 -22.15 12.27
N GLU A 42 14.73 -22.29 11.75
CA GLU A 42 15.89 -21.51 12.21
C GLU A 42 15.86 -20.14 11.50
N LEU A 43 15.31 -19.15 12.20
CA LEU A 43 15.14 -17.80 11.64
C LEU A 43 16.40 -16.98 11.84
N ILE A 44 16.92 -16.43 10.74
CA ILE A 44 18.03 -15.49 10.71
C ILE A 44 17.50 -14.20 10.08
N VAL A 45 17.84 -13.04 10.65
CA VAL A 45 17.38 -11.75 10.16
C VAL A 45 18.55 -10.82 9.84
N PHE A 46 18.31 -9.84 8.96
CA PHE A 46 19.26 -8.77 8.73
C PHE A 46 18.55 -7.43 8.54
N PHE A 47 19.23 -6.37 8.95
CA PHE A 47 18.76 -4.99 8.81
C PHE A 47 19.93 -4.01 8.85
N ASN A 48 19.69 -2.74 8.50
CA ASN A 48 20.69 -1.68 8.59
C ASN A 48 20.66 -1.07 10.02
N PRO A 49 21.76 -1.16 10.79
CA PRO A 49 21.81 -0.67 12.16
C PRO A 49 21.70 0.87 12.28
N ASP A 50 22.00 1.60 11.19
CA ASP A 50 21.95 3.07 11.17
C ASP A 50 20.55 3.63 10.89
N LYS A 51 19.57 2.75 10.63
CA LYS A 51 18.18 3.13 10.33
C LYS A 51 17.23 2.69 11.43
N PHE A 52 16.19 3.47 11.60
CA PHE A 52 15.11 3.14 12.53
C PHE A 52 14.53 1.75 12.25
N LEU A 53 14.34 0.99 13.30
CA LEU A 53 13.55 -0.22 13.36
C LEU A 53 12.72 -0.16 14.65
N ASP A 54 11.49 -0.68 14.64
CA ASP A 54 10.60 -0.60 15.80
C ASP A 54 11.15 -1.40 16.99
N ASP A 55 11.05 -0.85 18.21
CA ASP A 55 11.59 -1.44 19.45
C ASP A 55 11.06 -2.85 19.69
N TRP A 56 9.79 -3.11 19.43
CA TRP A 56 9.20 -4.44 19.60
C TRP A 56 9.85 -5.53 18.71
N ILE A 57 10.49 -5.16 17.59
CA ILE A 57 11.26 -6.10 16.75
C ILE A 57 12.54 -6.49 17.46
N TYR A 58 13.25 -5.52 18.05
CA TYR A 58 14.43 -5.78 18.88
C TYR A 58 14.10 -6.65 20.08
N ASP A 59 12.96 -6.39 20.76
CA ASP A 59 12.48 -7.21 21.88
C ASP A 59 12.23 -8.66 21.47
N ILE A 60 11.61 -8.90 20.33
CA ILE A 60 11.38 -10.26 19.79
C ILE A 60 12.72 -10.93 19.47
N ILE A 61 13.62 -10.23 18.77
CA ILE A 61 14.96 -10.75 18.42
C ILE A 61 15.71 -11.17 19.67
N ALA A 62 15.76 -10.33 20.69
CA ALA A 62 16.44 -10.59 21.94
C ALA A 62 15.79 -11.76 22.72
N LYS A 63 14.46 -11.72 22.89
CA LYS A 63 13.69 -12.73 23.64
C LYS A 63 13.83 -14.12 23.03
N LYS A 64 13.77 -14.22 21.70
CA LYS A 64 13.85 -15.48 20.96
C LYS A 64 15.27 -15.85 20.54
N LYS A 65 16.26 -15.00 20.86
CA LYS A 65 17.68 -15.17 20.49
C LYS A 65 17.87 -15.39 18.98
N ILE A 66 17.13 -14.63 18.16
CA ILE A 66 17.19 -14.72 16.70
C ILE A 66 18.56 -14.23 16.23
N LYS A 67 19.25 -15.04 15.43
CA LYS A 67 20.54 -14.68 14.84
C LYS A 67 20.37 -13.48 13.90
N THR A 68 21.21 -12.46 14.10
CA THR A 68 21.05 -11.17 13.43
C THR A 68 22.33 -10.75 12.72
N TYR A 69 22.19 -10.23 11.49
CA TYR A 69 23.26 -9.63 10.71
C TYR A 69 22.98 -8.16 10.45
N HIS A 70 24.02 -7.34 10.61
CA HIS A 70 23.96 -5.93 10.27
C HIS A 70 24.54 -5.72 8.87
N VAL A 71 23.77 -5.07 7.99
CA VAL A 71 24.14 -4.74 6.62
C VAL A 71 23.76 -3.29 6.30
N HIS A 72 24.67 -2.52 5.73
CA HIS A 72 24.42 -1.12 5.41
C HIS A 72 23.77 -0.91 4.04
N ASN A 73 23.92 -1.89 3.15
CA ASN A 73 23.29 -1.91 1.84
C ASN A 73 22.95 -3.35 1.39
N VAL A 74 22.08 -3.48 0.39
CA VAL A 74 21.56 -4.80 -0.06
C VAL A 74 22.64 -5.72 -0.64
N ARG A 75 23.81 -5.18 -1.08
CA ARG A 75 24.89 -6.00 -1.66
C ARG A 75 25.70 -6.74 -0.60
N GLU A 76 25.68 -6.26 0.63
CA GLU A 76 26.38 -6.89 1.75
C GLU A 76 25.73 -8.21 2.21
N ILE A 77 24.52 -8.53 1.70
CA ILE A 77 23.87 -9.82 1.97
C ILE A 77 24.77 -11.00 1.57
N LYS A 78 25.67 -10.82 0.58
CA LYS A 78 26.66 -11.82 0.21
C LYS A 78 27.50 -12.30 1.38
N ASN A 79 27.84 -11.39 2.29
CA ASN A 79 28.63 -11.71 3.49
C ASN A 79 27.85 -12.59 4.49
N VAL A 80 26.50 -12.55 4.43
CA VAL A 80 25.66 -13.45 5.25
C VAL A 80 25.74 -14.86 4.68
N PHE A 81 25.58 -15.03 3.39
CA PHE A 81 25.69 -16.34 2.71
C PHE A 81 27.08 -16.97 2.78
N GLN A 82 28.13 -16.18 2.97
CA GLN A 82 29.49 -16.71 3.20
C GLN A 82 29.65 -17.32 4.63
N LYS A 83 28.81 -16.92 5.56
CA LYS A 83 28.89 -17.33 6.98
C LYS A 83 27.79 -18.31 7.37
N GLU A 84 26.72 -18.37 6.62
CA GLU A 84 25.53 -19.14 6.91
C GLU A 84 25.12 -19.99 5.71
N ASP A 85 24.83 -21.22 6.00
CA ASP A 85 24.18 -22.14 5.05
C ASP A 85 22.67 -21.88 5.12
N ILE A 86 22.12 -21.17 4.15
CA ILE A 86 20.74 -20.69 4.09
C ILE A 86 19.97 -21.52 3.07
N ASP A 87 18.83 -22.09 3.47
CA ASP A 87 17.95 -22.83 2.56
C ASP A 87 17.01 -21.89 1.81
N VAL A 88 16.44 -20.91 2.50
CA VAL A 88 15.43 -19.99 1.96
C VAL A 88 15.78 -18.54 2.29
N PHE A 89 15.74 -17.70 1.29
CA PHE A 89 15.71 -16.24 1.44
C PHE A 89 14.29 -15.73 1.20
N TYR A 90 13.75 -14.97 2.14
CA TYR A 90 12.47 -14.28 1.96
C TYR A 90 12.60 -12.77 2.04
N SER A 91 12.07 -12.08 1.03
CA SER A 91 11.92 -10.62 1.04
C SER A 91 10.50 -10.20 0.69
N GLY A 92 9.92 -9.36 1.55
CA GLY A 92 8.61 -8.74 1.29
C GLY A 92 8.66 -7.65 0.20
N MET A 93 9.85 -7.22 -0.27
CA MET A 93 10.05 -6.26 -1.36
C MET A 93 11.34 -6.53 -2.14
N PRO A 94 11.44 -7.59 -2.93
CA PRO A 94 12.69 -8.09 -3.51
C PRO A 94 13.28 -7.22 -4.65
N TYR A 95 12.83 -6.00 -4.84
CA TYR A 95 13.11 -5.15 -6.02
C TYR A 95 14.55 -4.67 -6.16
N PHE A 96 15.39 -4.85 -5.14
CA PHE A 96 16.73 -4.28 -5.08
C PHE A 96 17.85 -5.32 -5.20
N TYR A 97 17.51 -6.59 -5.21
CA TYR A 97 18.46 -7.70 -5.28
C TYR A 97 18.79 -8.08 -6.74
N LEU A 98 19.97 -8.67 -6.95
CA LEU A 98 20.42 -9.22 -8.24
C LEU A 98 20.81 -10.69 -8.05
N LYS A 99 20.85 -11.44 -9.16
CA LYS A 99 21.17 -12.88 -9.11
C LYS A 99 22.56 -13.15 -8.50
N GLU A 100 23.53 -12.32 -8.80
CA GLU A 100 24.89 -12.42 -8.25
C GLU A 100 24.98 -12.16 -6.73
N ASP A 101 23.91 -11.76 -6.08
CA ASP A 101 23.86 -11.58 -4.63
C ASP A 101 23.61 -12.91 -3.88
N PHE A 102 23.22 -13.98 -4.60
CA PHE A 102 22.76 -15.24 -4.02
C PHE A 102 23.56 -16.45 -4.50
N PRO A 103 23.84 -17.43 -3.61
CA PRO A 103 24.26 -18.78 -4.01
C PRO A 103 23.15 -19.50 -4.80
N GLU A 104 23.53 -20.41 -5.71
CA GLU A 104 22.56 -21.17 -6.51
C GLU A 104 21.70 -22.12 -5.67
N SER A 105 22.20 -22.55 -4.49
CA SER A 105 21.51 -23.43 -3.58
C SER A 105 20.36 -22.78 -2.81
N VAL A 106 20.32 -21.45 -2.73
CA VAL A 106 19.35 -20.69 -1.95
C VAL A 106 18.06 -20.53 -2.73
N ARG A 107 16.94 -20.98 -2.16
CA ARG A 107 15.60 -20.76 -2.71
C ARG A 107 15.11 -19.35 -2.39
N ILE A 108 14.78 -18.56 -3.40
CA ILE A 108 14.37 -17.18 -3.24
C ILE A 108 12.84 -17.07 -3.33
N LYS A 109 12.22 -16.64 -2.23
CA LYS A 109 10.79 -16.35 -2.14
C LYS A 109 10.58 -14.85 -1.97
N GLY A 110 9.65 -14.28 -2.71
CA GLY A 110 9.48 -12.83 -2.67
C GLY A 110 8.06 -12.34 -2.93
N THR A 111 7.69 -11.23 -2.26
CA THR A 111 6.37 -10.62 -2.42
C THR A 111 6.40 -9.39 -3.31
N VAL A 112 5.50 -9.35 -4.29
CA VAL A 112 5.29 -8.22 -5.19
C VAL A 112 3.99 -7.51 -4.84
N HIS A 113 4.10 -6.21 -4.53
CA HIS A 113 2.98 -5.37 -4.11
C HIS A 113 2.24 -4.66 -5.26
N GLY A 114 2.67 -4.85 -6.50
CA GLY A 114 2.06 -4.24 -7.69
C GLY A 114 3.08 -3.68 -8.67
N LEU A 115 2.61 -3.35 -9.87
CA LEU A 115 3.41 -2.86 -10.99
C LEU A 115 3.14 -1.39 -11.32
N ARG A 116 2.91 -0.56 -10.29
CA ARG A 116 2.54 0.85 -10.48
C ARG A 116 3.40 1.58 -11.52
N PHE A 117 4.71 1.40 -11.50
CA PHE A 117 5.63 2.08 -12.42
C PHE A 117 5.55 1.57 -13.86
N VAL A 118 4.84 0.46 -14.08
CA VAL A 118 4.52 -0.10 -15.40
C VAL A 118 3.10 0.28 -15.81
N GLU A 119 2.12 0.01 -14.94
CA GLU A 119 0.70 0.23 -15.20
C GLU A 119 0.34 1.72 -15.24
N MET A 120 0.94 2.52 -14.36
CA MET A 120 0.72 3.96 -14.23
C MET A 120 2.04 4.71 -14.09
N PRO A 121 2.85 4.81 -15.15
CA PRO A 121 4.19 5.40 -15.10
C PRO A 121 4.17 6.91 -14.84
N SER A 122 3.09 7.59 -15.23
CA SER A 122 2.91 9.04 -15.05
C SER A 122 1.44 9.43 -15.17
N ASP A 123 1.11 10.63 -14.74
CA ASP A 123 -0.19 11.29 -14.97
C ASP A 123 0.02 12.76 -15.39
N LYS A 124 -0.91 13.29 -16.20
CA LYS A 124 -0.84 14.69 -16.69
C LYS A 124 -0.81 15.73 -15.57
N TYR A 125 -1.32 15.41 -14.38
CA TYR A 125 -1.36 16.30 -13.22
C TYR A 125 -0.28 15.97 -12.17
N ALA A 126 0.57 14.97 -12.38
CA ALA A 126 1.60 14.58 -11.41
C ALA A 126 2.51 15.75 -11.00
N TYR A 127 2.78 16.68 -11.91
CA TYR A 127 3.61 17.87 -11.67
C TYR A 127 3.01 18.86 -10.64
N LEU A 128 1.71 18.77 -10.35
CA LEU A 128 1.06 19.62 -9.35
C LEU A 128 1.40 19.23 -7.91
N TYR A 129 1.92 18.03 -7.70
CA TYR A 129 2.24 17.47 -6.39
C TYR A 129 3.68 17.68 -5.97
N SER A 130 4.45 18.43 -6.73
CA SER A 130 5.86 18.69 -6.44
C SER A 130 6.28 20.08 -6.92
N ASP A 131 7.42 20.58 -6.42
CA ASP A 131 7.91 21.91 -6.71
C ASP A 131 9.25 21.90 -7.46
N GLY A 132 9.62 23.05 -8.03
CA GLY A 132 10.91 23.27 -8.67
C GLY A 132 11.29 22.20 -9.71
N LYS A 133 12.51 21.68 -9.60
CA LYS A 133 13.06 20.67 -10.51
C LYS A 133 12.24 19.37 -10.52
N ALA A 134 11.64 18.99 -9.39
CA ALA A 134 10.83 17.78 -9.32
C ALA A 134 9.54 17.89 -10.15
N SER A 135 8.87 19.03 -10.09
CA SER A 135 7.70 19.33 -10.93
C SER A 135 8.02 19.26 -12.43
N TYR A 136 9.16 19.83 -12.84
CA TYR A 136 9.63 19.77 -14.22
C TYR A 136 9.93 18.35 -14.69
N LYS A 137 10.59 17.56 -13.82
CA LYS A 137 10.83 16.13 -14.08
C LYS A 137 9.54 15.34 -14.29
N GLU A 138 8.47 15.61 -13.55
CA GLU A 138 7.18 14.94 -13.73
C GLU A 138 6.54 15.29 -15.08
N LYS A 139 6.63 16.55 -15.54
CA LYS A 139 6.17 16.95 -16.88
C LYS A 139 6.94 16.19 -17.98
N ILE A 140 8.28 16.15 -17.88
CA ILE A 140 9.10 15.38 -18.84
C ILE A 140 8.74 13.90 -18.79
N ARG A 141 8.61 13.31 -17.59
CA ARG A 141 8.23 11.90 -17.43
C ARG A 141 6.91 11.59 -18.15
N HIS A 142 5.95 12.49 -18.08
CA HIS A 142 4.69 12.32 -18.78
C HIS A 142 4.87 12.30 -20.31
N LEU A 143 5.69 13.18 -20.86
CA LEU A 143 5.99 13.23 -22.30
C LEU A 143 6.72 11.96 -22.80
N ILE A 144 7.62 11.40 -21.99
CA ILE A 144 8.40 10.20 -22.33
C ILE A 144 7.89 8.93 -21.63
N SER A 145 6.63 8.89 -21.24
CA SER A 145 6.05 7.84 -20.37
C SER A 145 6.27 6.42 -20.90
N LYS A 146 6.12 6.18 -22.22
CA LYS A 146 6.39 4.88 -22.85
C LYS A 146 7.86 4.44 -22.71
N LYS A 147 8.81 5.36 -22.94
CA LYS A 147 10.26 5.05 -22.79
C LYS A 147 10.58 4.77 -21.32
N TYR A 148 10.00 5.52 -20.40
CA TYR A 148 10.15 5.29 -18.96
C TYR A 148 9.57 3.94 -18.55
N GLN A 149 8.37 3.60 -19.01
CA GLN A 149 7.69 2.32 -18.78
C GLN A 149 8.58 1.15 -19.27
N ASN A 150 9.08 1.20 -20.51
CA ASN A 150 9.94 0.16 -21.07
C ASN A 150 11.23 -0.04 -20.26
N SER A 151 11.84 1.05 -19.78
CA SER A 151 13.02 0.97 -18.90
C SER A 151 12.69 0.27 -17.58
N LYS A 152 11.51 0.56 -17.00
CA LYS A 152 11.05 -0.07 -15.77
C LYS A 152 10.69 -1.54 -15.96
N LEU A 153 10.04 -1.89 -17.07
CA LEU A 153 9.79 -3.29 -17.45
C LEU A 153 11.07 -4.11 -17.45
N LYS A 154 12.11 -3.64 -18.18
CA LYS A 154 13.40 -4.34 -18.26
C LYS A 154 14.05 -4.52 -16.89
N ARG A 155 14.06 -3.48 -16.06
CA ARG A 155 14.66 -3.56 -14.72
C ARG A 155 13.90 -4.53 -13.82
N PHE A 156 12.56 -4.52 -13.89
CA PHE A 156 11.75 -5.38 -13.05
C PHE A 156 11.75 -6.84 -13.51
N SER A 157 11.99 -7.12 -14.79
CA SER A 157 12.19 -8.47 -15.32
C SER A 157 13.32 -9.19 -14.58
N ALA A 158 14.46 -8.52 -14.34
CA ALA A 158 15.56 -9.11 -13.59
C ALA A 158 15.13 -9.54 -12.17
N CYS A 159 14.35 -8.71 -11.48
CA CYS A 159 13.80 -9.03 -10.15
C CYS A 159 12.83 -10.23 -10.20
N ILE A 160 11.91 -10.23 -11.17
CA ILE A 160 10.91 -11.32 -11.32
C ILE A 160 11.59 -12.65 -11.66
N ASN A 161 12.65 -12.62 -12.48
CA ASN A 161 13.40 -13.82 -12.85
C ASN A 161 14.27 -14.35 -11.72
N LEU A 162 14.74 -13.48 -10.83
CA LEU A 162 15.48 -13.86 -9.62
C LEU A 162 14.67 -14.72 -8.66
N ILE A 163 13.40 -14.39 -8.47
CA ILE A 163 12.54 -15.03 -7.46
C ILE A 163 12.08 -16.39 -7.97
N ASP A 164 12.33 -17.45 -7.21
CA ASP A 164 11.88 -18.82 -7.54
C ASP A 164 10.37 -18.98 -7.36
N GLU A 165 9.84 -18.49 -6.23
CA GLU A 165 8.42 -18.53 -5.90
C GLU A 165 7.88 -17.14 -5.57
N LEU A 166 6.93 -16.71 -6.41
CA LEU A 166 6.34 -15.36 -6.32
C LEU A 166 5.07 -15.35 -5.47
N VAL A 167 5.02 -14.40 -4.55
CA VAL A 167 3.80 -13.99 -3.85
C VAL A 167 3.29 -12.69 -4.42
N CYS A 168 1.98 -12.60 -4.64
CA CYS A 168 1.28 -11.38 -5.04
C CYS A 168 0.23 -11.02 -3.99
N VAL A 169 0.05 -9.73 -3.74
CA VAL A 169 -0.90 -9.23 -2.72
C VAL A 169 -2.36 -9.20 -3.21
N SER A 170 -2.61 -9.46 -4.50
CA SER A 170 -3.95 -9.53 -5.11
C SER A 170 -3.91 -10.34 -6.41
N ASN A 171 -5.08 -10.78 -6.89
CA ASN A 171 -5.19 -11.38 -8.21
C ASN A 171 -4.87 -10.37 -9.31
N HIS A 172 -5.26 -9.09 -9.13
CA HIS A 172 -4.85 -8.05 -10.05
C HIS A 172 -3.32 -8.04 -10.23
N THR A 173 -2.55 -7.98 -9.13
CA THR A 173 -1.08 -8.00 -9.19
C THR A 173 -0.56 -9.27 -9.87
N LYS A 174 -1.12 -10.45 -9.56
CA LYS A 174 -0.74 -11.72 -10.20
C LYS A 174 -0.93 -11.67 -11.72
N TYR A 175 -2.10 -11.26 -12.19
CA TYR A 175 -2.37 -11.25 -13.63
C TYR A 175 -1.67 -10.10 -14.34
N SER A 176 -1.45 -8.97 -13.67
CA SER A 176 -0.62 -7.89 -14.18
C SER A 176 0.82 -8.35 -14.43
N ILE A 177 1.42 -9.06 -13.46
CA ILE A 177 2.77 -9.64 -13.65
C ILE A 177 2.76 -10.61 -14.82
N LYS A 178 1.84 -11.56 -14.88
CA LYS A 178 1.78 -12.56 -15.95
C LYS A 178 1.59 -11.94 -17.34
N SER A 179 0.81 -10.85 -17.44
CA SER A 179 0.58 -10.17 -18.72
C SER A 179 1.79 -9.38 -19.22
N HIS A 180 2.58 -8.82 -18.30
CA HIS A 180 3.76 -8.01 -18.65
C HIS A 180 5.05 -8.83 -18.77
N TYR A 181 5.09 -10.02 -18.17
CA TYR A 181 6.26 -10.90 -18.08
C TYR A 181 5.89 -12.34 -18.49
N PRO A 182 5.63 -12.60 -19.79
CA PRO A 182 5.20 -13.92 -20.25
C PRO A 182 6.24 -15.02 -20.00
N GLU A 183 7.51 -14.66 -19.81
CA GLU A 183 8.60 -15.59 -19.45
C GLU A 183 8.40 -16.32 -18.13
N ILE A 184 7.54 -15.81 -17.25
CA ILE A 184 7.23 -16.47 -15.96
C ILE A 184 5.96 -17.33 -16.00
N LYS A 185 5.42 -17.66 -17.19
CA LYS A 185 4.15 -18.41 -17.32
C LYS A 185 4.10 -19.67 -16.47
N ASP A 186 5.23 -20.39 -16.39
CA ASP A 186 5.38 -21.65 -15.66
C ASP A 186 5.83 -21.48 -14.21
N LYS A 187 6.15 -20.24 -13.78
CA LYS A 187 6.56 -19.96 -12.41
C LYS A 187 5.37 -20.05 -11.44
N LYS A 188 5.60 -20.64 -10.27
CA LYS A 188 4.62 -20.66 -9.18
C LYS A 188 4.35 -19.23 -8.70
N VAL A 189 3.11 -18.76 -8.84
CA VAL A 189 2.67 -17.44 -8.39
C VAL A 189 1.45 -17.60 -7.49
N THR A 190 1.64 -17.38 -6.21
CA THR A 190 0.60 -17.51 -5.18
C THR A 190 0.05 -16.14 -4.80
N VAL A 191 -1.23 -16.07 -4.46
CA VAL A 191 -1.85 -14.83 -3.96
C VAL A 191 -2.14 -14.98 -2.49
N PHE A 192 -1.52 -14.10 -1.68
CA PHE A 192 -1.85 -13.89 -0.29
C PHE A 192 -2.17 -12.41 -0.07
N TYR A 193 -3.35 -12.12 0.45
CA TYR A 193 -3.82 -10.75 0.65
C TYR A 193 -2.95 -10.02 1.68
N THR A 194 -2.71 -8.74 1.43
CA THR A 194 -1.95 -7.89 2.36
C THR A 194 -2.56 -7.96 3.76
N PRO A 195 -1.78 -8.36 4.79
CA PRO A 195 -2.30 -8.41 6.14
C PRO A 195 -2.72 -7.03 6.63
N GLN A 196 -3.81 -6.98 7.37
CA GLN A 196 -4.24 -5.77 8.05
C GLN A 196 -3.54 -5.66 9.40
N LYS A 197 -3.12 -4.45 9.75
CA LYS A 197 -2.69 -4.17 11.12
C LYS A 197 -3.83 -4.52 12.08
N LYS A 198 -3.50 -5.15 13.20
CA LYS A 198 -4.42 -5.28 14.33
C LYS A 198 -4.60 -3.89 14.94
N ALA A 199 -5.39 -3.04 14.28
CA ALA A 199 -5.75 -1.76 14.84
C ALA A 199 -6.88 -2.00 15.85
N GLU A 200 -6.67 -1.54 17.07
CA GLU A 200 -7.79 -1.43 18.02
C GLU A 200 -8.82 -0.48 17.43
N LEU A 201 -10.09 -0.85 17.47
CA LEU A 201 -11.16 0.05 17.06
C LEU A 201 -11.12 1.30 17.93
N SER A 202 -11.18 2.47 17.33
CA SER A 202 -11.26 3.71 18.10
C SER A 202 -12.40 3.66 19.10
N GLN A 203 -12.09 3.92 20.37
CA GLN A 203 -13.06 4.00 21.47
C GLN A 203 -13.72 5.38 21.55
N SER A 204 -13.26 6.36 20.76
CA SER A 204 -13.82 7.71 20.77
C SER A 204 -15.32 7.69 20.43
N GLU A 205 -16.11 8.41 21.20
CA GLU A 205 -17.55 8.60 20.96
C GLU A 205 -17.85 9.92 20.25
N ARG A 206 -16.82 10.75 20.03
CA ARG A 206 -16.98 12.08 19.42
C ARG A 206 -16.19 12.18 18.13
N SER A 207 -16.80 12.81 17.14
CA SER A 207 -16.14 13.13 15.89
C SER A 207 -15.02 14.16 16.14
N PRO A 208 -13.81 13.95 15.54
CA PRO A 208 -12.74 14.94 15.61
C PRO A 208 -13.03 16.19 14.74
N ILE A 209 -14.10 16.16 13.96
CA ILE A 209 -14.53 17.24 13.06
C ILE A 209 -16.00 17.56 13.33
N ASP A 210 -16.30 18.84 13.54
CA ASP A 210 -17.67 19.31 13.70
C ASP A 210 -18.45 19.24 12.38
N GLY A 211 -19.63 18.59 12.42
CA GLY A 211 -20.50 18.43 11.28
C GLY A 211 -20.12 17.29 10.35
N LYS A 212 -20.80 17.21 9.21
CA LYS A 212 -20.55 16.17 8.19
C LYS A 212 -19.26 16.46 7.42
N TYR A 213 -18.52 15.40 7.13
CA TYR A 213 -17.35 15.56 6.28
C TYR A 213 -17.10 14.36 5.35
N ILE A 214 -16.43 14.67 4.25
CA ILE A 214 -15.88 13.71 3.28
C ILE A 214 -14.39 13.61 3.56
N LEU A 215 -13.90 12.38 3.73
CA LEU A 215 -12.48 12.12 3.96
C LEU A 215 -11.78 11.68 2.67
N ILE A 216 -10.62 12.28 2.37
CA ILE A 216 -9.70 11.82 1.32
C ILE A 216 -8.28 11.64 1.86
N MET A 217 -7.54 10.67 1.29
CA MET A 217 -6.22 10.28 1.74
C MET A 217 -5.14 10.53 0.69
N GLY A 218 -3.91 10.84 1.15
CA GLY A 218 -2.74 11.00 0.29
C GLY A 218 -2.80 12.23 -0.58
N GLY A 219 -3.15 13.38 0.01
CA GLY A 219 -3.24 14.66 -0.66
C GLY A 219 -1.93 15.09 -1.33
N ASP A 220 -0.79 14.66 -0.81
CA ASP A 220 0.56 14.92 -1.30
C ASP A 220 1.03 13.99 -2.43
N ARG A 221 0.27 12.94 -2.75
CA ARG A 221 0.67 11.88 -3.68
C ARG A 221 -0.20 11.86 -4.93
N TRP A 222 0.38 12.18 -6.09
CA TRP A 222 -0.36 12.23 -7.36
C TRP A 222 -1.11 10.94 -7.70
N ILE A 223 -0.57 9.78 -7.32
CA ILE A 223 -1.21 8.49 -7.56
C ILE A 223 -2.54 8.33 -6.81
N LYS A 224 -2.74 9.06 -5.70
CA LYS A 224 -3.99 9.07 -4.92
C LYS A 224 -5.05 10.00 -5.52
N ASN A 225 -4.66 10.81 -6.52
CA ASN A 225 -5.57 11.57 -7.37
C ASN A 225 -6.42 12.63 -6.64
N SER A 226 -5.92 13.17 -5.55
CA SER A 226 -6.61 14.17 -4.73
C SER A 226 -6.97 15.43 -5.54
N TYR A 227 -6.17 15.79 -6.55
CA TYR A 227 -6.45 16.96 -7.41
C TYR A 227 -7.78 16.81 -8.17
N ARG A 228 -8.03 15.66 -8.83
CA ARG A 228 -9.32 15.45 -9.52
C ARG A 228 -10.49 15.37 -8.54
N ALA A 229 -10.27 14.81 -7.34
CA ALA A 229 -11.29 14.82 -6.29
C ALA A 229 -11.65 16.24 -5.86
N ILE A 230 -10.65 17.13 -5.67
CA ILE A 230 -10.87 18.53 -5.33
C ILE A 230 -11.68 19.22 -6.43
N LEU A 231 -11.36 19.02 -7.70
CA LEU A 231 -12.13 19.60 -8.80
C LEU A 231 -13.60 19.12 -8.80
N ALA A 232 -13.83 17.84 -8.48
CA ALA A 232 -15.18 17.29 -8.34
C ALA A 232 -15.93 17.94 -7.16
N PHE A 233 -15.29 18.12 -6.00
CA PHE A 233 -15.88 18.80 -4.86
C PHE A 233 -16.20 20.27 -5.15
N GLU A 234 -15.30 20.99 -5.83
CA GLU A 234 -15.55 22.39 -6.22
C GLU A 234 -16.74 22.51 -7.17
N THR A 235 -16.93 21.55 -8.08
CA THR A 235 -18.12 21.48 -8.94
C THR A 235 -19.39 21.34 -8.10
N LEU A 236 -19.39 20.49 -7.08
CA LEU A 236 -20.53 20.28 -6.19
C LEU A 236 -20.79 21.50 -5.28
N PHE A 237 -19.75 22.15 -4.78
CA PHE A 237 -19.90 23.40 -3.99
C PHE A 237 -20.48 24.53 -4.84
N LEU A 238 -20.03 24.67 -6.08
CA LEU A 238 -20.55 25.67 -7.01
C LEU A 238 -22.05 25.45 -7.30
N GLY A 239 -22.48 24.20 -7.38
CA GLY A 239 -23.89 23.82 -7.53
C GLY A 239 -24.70 23.90 -6.23
N GLY A 240 -24.10 24.23 -5.08
CA GLY A 240 -24.77 24.31 -3.77
C GLY A 240 -25.06 22.96 -3.10
N TYR A 241 -24.62 21.85 -3.67
CA TYR A 241 -25.02 20.49 -3.24
C TYR A 241 -24.36 20.01 -1.93
N LEU A 242 -23.16 20.43 -1.61
CA LEU A 242 -22.41 20.00 -0.40
C LEU A 242 -22.28 21.13 0.63
N SER A 243 -23.27 22.03 0.72
CA SER A 243 -23.22 23.25 1.56
C SER A 243 -22.94 22.96 3.03
N ASN A 244 -23.41 21.82 3.57
CA ASN A 244 -23.22 21.38 4.95
C ASN A 244 -22.06 20.41 5.16
N TYR A 245 -21.21 20.19 4.14
CA TYR A 245 -20.04 19.30 4.24
C TYR A 245 -18.74 20.08 4.35
N LYS A 246 -17.78 19.47 5.06
CA LYS A 246 -16.36 19.79 5.00
C LYS A 246 -15.63 18.70 4.23
N ILE A 247 -14.50 19.04 3.62
CA ILE A 247 -13.59 18.08 2.99
C ILE A 247 -12.34 17.98 3.86
N VAL A 248 -12.08 16.81 4.40
CA VAL A 248 -10.87 16.53 5.19
C VAL A 248 -9.85 15.84 4.29
N VAL A 249 -8.69 16.46 4.15
CA VAL A 249 -7.59 15.97 3.29
C VAL A 249 -6.42 15.58 4.18
N ILE A 250 -6.03 14.31 4.12
CA ILE A 250 -4.85 13.79 4.84
C ILE A 250 -3.66 13.65 3.87
N GLY A 251 -2.45 14.00 4.34
CA GLY A 251 -1.20 13.98 3.59
C GLY A 251 -0.80 15.36 3.06
N GLY A 252 -1.55 16.41 3.43
CA GLY A 252 -1.28 17.77 2.96
C GLY A 252 -1.68 18.00 1.51
N LEU A 253 -1.48 19.21 1.03
CA LEU A 253 -1.68 19.59 -0.38
C LEU A 253 -0.58 20.56 -0.80
N ASN A 254 -0.04 20.35 -2.00
CA ASN A 254 0.86 21.32 -2.62
C ASN A 254 0.13 22.64 -2.95
N GLU A 255 0.82 23.77 -2.86
CA GLU A 255 0.26 25.10 -3.12
C GLU A 255 -0.33 25.23 -4.54
N LYS A 256 0.21 24.52 -5.52
CA LYS A 256 -0.35 24.50 -6.88
C LYS A 256 -1.76 23.89 -6.93
N ILE A 257 -2.03 22.90 -6.06
CA ILE A 257 -3.35 22.28 -5.92
C ILE A 257 -4.27 23.22 -5.15
N LYS A 258 -3.80 23.81 -4.03
CA LYS A 258 -4.57 24.74 -3.20
C LYS A 258 -5.11 25.94 -4.00
N LYS A 259 -4.36 26.43 -4.98
CA LYS A 259 -4.80 27.53 -5.88
C LYS A 259 -6.09 27.21 -6.68
N ASN A 260 -6.46 25.95 -6.80
CA ASN A 260 -7.70 25.54 -7.48
C ASN A 260 -8.89 25.39 -6.51
N ILE A 261 -8.66 25.55 -5.21
CA ILE A 261 -9.70 25.56 -4.19
C ILE A 261 -10.34 26.95 -4.17
N LYS A 262 -11.61 27.05 -4.54
CA LYS A 262 -12.39 28.29 -4.55
C LYS A 262 -13.14 28.52 -3.24
N ASN A 263 -13.39 27.44 -2.49
CA ASN A 263 -14.11 27.44 -1.23
C ASN A 263 -13.21 27.00 -0.06
N PRO A 264 -12.11 27.72 0.27
CA PRO A 264 -11.10 27.24 1.23
C PRO A 264 -11.67 26.97 2.64
N ALA A 265 -12.71 27.70 3.06
CA ALA A 265 -13.38 27.46 4.35
C ALA A 265 -14.05 26.08 4.47
N LYS A 266 -14.28 25.39 3.35
CA LYS A 266 -14.82 24.02 3.31
C LYS A 266 -13.77 22.94 3.48
N TYR A 267 -12.48 23.28 3.46
CA TYR A 267 -11.39 22.30 3.51
C TYR A 267 -10.65 22.35 4.84
N ILE A 268 -10.40 21.15 5.40
CA ILE A 268 -9.51 20.92 6.53
C ILE A 268 -8.36 20.08 5.98
N ILE A 269 -7.19 20.70 5.84
CA ILE A 269 -6.01 20.06 5.26
C ILE A 269 -5.07 19.71 6.41
N LYS A 270 -4.84 18.42 6.64
CA LYS A 270 -3.93 17.89 7.64
C LYS A 270 -2.72 17.25 6.94
N GLY A 271 -1.53 17.44 7.47
CA GLY A 271 -0.33 16.74 7.05
C GLY A 271 -0.34 15.28 7.51
N TYR A 272 0.74 14.89 8.19
CA TYR A 272 0.76 13.61 8.91
C TYR A 272 -0.20 13.68 10.10
N VAL A 273 -0.92 12.59 10.33
CA VAL A 273 -1.78 12.40 11.52
C VAL A 273 -1.39 11.08 12.19
N GLU A 274 -1.50 11.03 13.50
CA GLU A 274 -1.26 9.82 14.28
C GLU A 274 -2.32 8.75 13.99
N THR A 275 -1.96 7.50 14.21
CA THR A 275 -2.85 6.35 13.90
C THR A 275 -4.20 6.45 14.62
N SER A 276 -4.21 6.89 15.88
CA SER A 276 -5.45 7.07 16.65
C SER A 276 -6.37 8.13 16.03
N GLU A 277 -5.83 9.28 15.66
CA GLU A 277 -6.60 10.34 14.99
C GLU A 277 -7.12 9.88 13.62
N LEU A 278 -6.29 9.13 12.86
CA LEU A 278 -6.69 8.58 11.57
C LEU A 278 -7.85 7.60 11.70
N GLU A 279 -7.83 6.75 12.72
CA GLU A 279 -8.91 5.81 13.03
C GLU A 279 -10.21 6.55 13.35
N GLU A 280 -10.15 7.64 14.12
CA GLU A 280 -11.30 8.49 14.39
C GLU A 280 -11.84 9.15 13.12
N LEU A 281 -10.96 9.66 12.28
CA LEU A 281 -11.34 10.25 10.99
C LEU A 281 -12.05 9.23 10.09
N TYR A 282 -11.61 7.98 10.05
CA TYR A 282 -12.34 6.92 9.35
C TYR A 282 -13.67 6.60 10.02
N LYS A 283 -13.69 6.49 11.35
CA LYS A 283 -14.89 6.13 12.12
C LYS A 283 -16.05 7.10 11.94
N PHE A 284 -15.76 8.39 11.80
CA PHE A 284 -16.78 9.43 11.79
C PHE A 284 -16.99 10.11 10.44
N CYS A 285 -16.21 9.79 9.40
CA CYS A 285 -16.50 10.36 8.09
C CYS A 285 -17.87 9.92 7.57
N ASP A 286 -18.54 10.83 6.89
CA ASP A 286 -19.84 10.55 6.28
C ASP A 286 -19.67 9.80 4.95
N VAL A 287 -18.63 10.14 4.20
CA VAL A 287 -18.20 9.47 2.97
C VAL A 287 -16.68 9.42 2.92
N PHE A 288 -16.12 8.27 2.56
CA PHE A 288 -14.70 8.14 2.23
C PHE A 288 -14.52 8.12 0.72
N VAL A 289 -13.66 8.99 0.18
CA VAL A 289 -13.40 9.09 -1.26
C VAL A 289 -11.95 8.69 -1.57
N TYR A 290 -11.79 7.67 -2.38
CA TYR A 290 -10.47 7.11 -2.72
C TYR A 290 -10.31 6.87 -4.22
N PRO A 291 -10.09 7.93 -5.02
CA PRO A 291 -10.02 7.87 -6.47
C PRO A 291 -8.62 7.53 -6.99
N SER A 292 -7.91 6.62 -6.31
CA SER A 292 -6.53 6.27 -6.63
C SER A 292 -6.38 5.76 -8.07
N LEU A 293 -5.28 6.15 -8.73
CA LEU A 293 -4.99 5.78 -10.12
C LEU A 293 -4.31 4.41 -10.25
N ASN A 294 -3.77 3.86 -9.18
CA ASN A 294 -3.21 2.51 -9.16
C ASN A 294 -3.02 2.01 -7.73
N GLU A 295 -3.46 0.79 -7.47
CA GLU A 295 -3.28 0.09 -6.20
C GLU A 295 -2.89 -1.37 -6.40
N GLY A 296 -1.97 -1.85 -5.57
CA GLY A 296 -1.65 -3.27 -5.53
C GLY A 296 -2.64 -4.10 -4.70
N PHE A 297 -3.22 -3.49 -3.65
CA PHE A 297 -4.26 -4.08 -2.82
C PHE A 297 -5.39 -3.07 -2.51
N GLY A 298 -5.11 -1.98 -1.79
CA GLY A 298 -6.12 -0.97 -1.47
C GLY A 298 -6.56 -1.02 0.00
N MET A 299 -5.62 -0.88 0.94
CA MET A 299 -5.91 -0.86 2.37
C MET A 299 -6.83 0.28 2.82
N PRO A 300 -6.66 1.55 2.37
CA PRO A 300 -7.44 2.66 2.88
C PRO A 300 -8.97 2.53 2.75
N PRO A 301 -9.55 1.99 1.67
CA PRO A 301 -10.98 1.68 1.64
C PRO A 301 -11.42 0.69 2.72
N LEU A 302 -10.63 -0.34 3.00
CA LEU A 302 -10.94 -1.31 4.06
C LEU A 302 -10.94 -0.66 5.45
N GLU A 303 -10.05 0.30 5.69
CA GLU A 303 -10.01 1.05 6.96
C GLU A 303 -11.31 1.86 7.18
N ALA A 304 -11.89 2.44 6.13
CA ALA A 304 -13.18 3.10 6.21
C ALA A 304 -14.33 2.08 6.33
N MET A 305 -14.27 0.97 5.55
CA MET A 305 -15.28 -0.09 5.57
C MET A 305 -15.34 -0.82 6.91
N LYS A 306 -14.25 -0.89 7.68
CA LYS A 306 -14.18 -1.40 9.04
C LYS A 306 -15.21 -0.73 9.99
N TYR A 307 -15.53 0.52 9.71
CA TYR A 307 -16.53 1.31 10.43
C TYR A 307 -17.87 1.41 9.68
N GLY A 308 -18.09 0.60 8.66
CA GLY A 308 -19.33 0.60 7.87
C GLY A 308 -19.54 1.88 7.04
N ARG A 309 -18.46 2.62 6.71
CA ARG A 309 -18.58 3.89 6.00
C ARG A 309 -18.84 3.70 4.50
N THR A 310 -19.72 4.54 3.97
CA THR A 310 -19.95 4.60 2.52
C THR A 310 -18.68 5.10 1.82
N CYS A 311 -18.21 4.35 0.83
CA CYS A 311 -16.99 4.66 0.10
C CYS A 311 -17.28 4.95 -1.38
N VAL A 312 -16.56 5.92 -1.95
CA VAL A 312 -16.46 6.15 -3.40
C VAL A 312 -15.03 5.81 -3.81
N VAL A 313 -14.87 4.78 -4.62
CA VAL A 313 -13.56 4.17 -4.89
C VAL A 313 -13.36 4.02 -6.39
N SER A 314 -12.13 4.14 -6.88
CA SER A 314 -11.82 3.88 -8.28
C SER A 314 -12.19 2.44 -8.69
N GLY A 315 -12.84 2.28 -9.84
CA GLY A 315 -13.18 0.98 -10.40
C GLY A 315 -12.03 0.30 -11.16
N ILE A 316 -10.77 0.42 -10.69
CA ILE A 316 -9.57 -0.08 -11.39
C ILE A 316 -8.65 -0.87 -10.47
N CYS A 317 -7.74 -1.61 -11.07
CA CYS A 317 -6.72 -2.41 -10.40
C CYS A 317 -7.32 -3.40 -9.38
N SER A 318 -6.73 -3.50 -8.19
CA SER A 318 -7.18 -4.41 -7.13
C SER A 318 -8.43 -3.93 -6.37
N LEU A 319 -8.85 -2.68 -6.54
CA LEU A 319 -9.93 -2.10 -5.75
C LEU A 319 -11.29 -2.84 -5.92
N PRO A 320 -11.71 -3.23 -7.15
CA PRO A 320 -12.91 -4.06 -7.31
C PRO A 320 -12.80 -5.45 -6.66
N GLU A 321 -11.62 -6.07 -6.69
CA GLU A 321 -11.35 -7.34 -6.03
C GLU A 321 -11.50 -7.23 -4.51
N VAL A 322 -11.05 -6.12 -3.92
CA VAL A 322 -11.05 -5.89 -2.47
C VAL A 322 -12.41 -5.38 -1.98
N CYS A 323 -12.98 -4.38 -2.63
CA CYS A 323 -14.20 -3.72 -2.16
C CYS A 323 -15.50 -4.43 -2.58
N GLY A 324 -15.49 -5.25 -3.64
CA GLY A 324 -16.67 -5.96 -4.13
C GLY A 324 -17.80 -4.99 -4.52
N ASP A 325 -19.01 -5.32 -4.13
CA ASP A 325 -20.22 -4.53 -4.36
C ASP A 325 -20.62 -3.63 -3.17
N ALA A 326 -19.69 -3.41 -2.23
CA ALA A 326 -19.92 -2.67 -1.00
C ALA A 326 -19.49 -1.19 -1.08
N VAL A 327 -19.21 -0.68 -2.27
CA VAL A 327 -18.76 0.70 -2.52
C VAL A 327 -19.39 1.26 -3.79
N TYR A 328 -19.39 2.58 -3.95
CA TYR A 328 -19.64 3.23 -5.23
C TYR A 328 -18.35 3.28 -6.04
N TYR A 329 -18.38 2.77 -7.25
CA TYR A 329 -17.24 2.85 -8.16
C TYR A 329 -17.30 4.10 -9.03
N VAL A 330 -16.09 4.60 -9.38
CA VAL A 330 -15.92 5.77 -10.23
C VAL A 330 -14.74 5.55 -11.20
N ASN A 331 -14.87 6.11 -12.41
CA ASN A 331 -13.72 6.31 -13.27
C ASN A 331 -12.83 7.42 -12.69
N PRO A 332 -11.60 7.13 -12.25
CA PRO A 332 -10.76 8.12 -11.58
C PRO A 332 -10.26 9.26 -12.51
N TYR A 333 -10.48 9.14 -13.82
CA TYR A 333 -10.11 10.16 -14.80
C TYR A 333 -11.25 11.12 -15.11
N ASP A 334 -12.50 10.76 -14.79
CA ASP A 334 -13.69 11.55 -15.06
C ASP A 334 -14.13 12.34 -13.83
N ILE A 335 -13.96 13.66 -13.87
CA ILE A 335 -14.30 14.57 -12.77
C ILE A 335 -15.83 14.69 -12.61
N GLY A 336 -16.59 14.66 -13.71
CA GLY A 336 -18.05 14.74 -13.69
C GLY A 336 -18.67 13.49 -13.07
N GLU A 337 -18.23 12.30 -13.48
CA GLU A 337 -18.65 11.03 -12.84
C GLU A 337 -18.27 11.01 -11.37
N MET A 338 -17.06 11.48 -11.01
CA MET A 338 -16.63 11.55 -9.62
C MET A 338 -17.54 12.46 -8.79
N ALA A 339 -17.89 13.63 -9.30
CA ALA A 339 -18.84 14.54 -8.66
C ALA A 339 -20.21 13.86 -8.48
N THR A 340 -20.73 13.20 -9.52
CA THR A 340 -21.99 12.46 -9.47
C THR A 340 -21.97 11.37 -8.39
N ARG A 341 -20.92 10.53 -8.37
CA ARG A 341 -20.81 9.43 -7.38
C ARG A 341 -20.65 9.93 -5.95
N VAL A 342 -19.91 11.03 -5.76
CA VAL A 342 -19.78 11.65 -4.44
C VAL A 342 -21.13 12.20 -3.98
N LEU A 343 -21.89 12.87 -4.85
CA LEU A 343 -23.21 13.37 -4.53
C LEU A 343 -24.18 12.23 -4.22
N THR A 344 -24.17 11.16 -5.01
CA THR A 344 -24.95 9.95 -4.71
C THR A 344 -24.59 9.39 -3.33
N ALA A 345 -23.30 9.21 -3.03
CA ALA A 345 -22.85 8.67 -1.74
C ALA A 345 -23.18 9.58 -0.56
N ALA A 346 -23.27 10.91 -0.75
CA ALA A 346 -23.67 11.84 0.28
C ALA A 346 -25.16 11.72 0.64
N ASN A 347 -26.02 11.41 -0.34
CA ASN A 347 -27.47 11.32 -0.17
C ASN A 347 -27.98 9.88 0.04
N GLU A 348 -27.36 8.92 -0.62
CA GLU A 348 -27.74 7.50 -0.62
C GLU A 348 -26.61 6.67 -0.01
N LYS A 349 -26.75 6.34 1.28
CA LYS A 349 -25.73 5.52 1.95
C LYS A 349 -25.87 4.06 1.54
N ILE A 350 -24.73 3.39 1.34
CA ILE A 350 -24.74 1.93 1.24
C ILE A 350 -25.11 1.36 2.60
N ASN A 351 -25.91 0.29 2.60
CA ASN A 351 -26.29 -0.40 3.83
C ASN A 351 -25.03 -0.78 4.62
N MET A 352 -24.98 -0.37 5.89
CA MET A 352 -23.82 -0.57 6.76
C MET A 352 -23.48 -2.05 6.93
N ASP A 353 -24.49 -2.92 7.10
CA ASP A 353 -24.28 -4.36 7.28
C ASP A 353 -23.60 -4.98 6.05
N LYS A 354 -23.99 -4.54 4.83
CA LYS A 354 -23.35 -4.97 3.59
C LYS A 354 -21.87 -4.57 3.56
N VAL A 355 -21.55 -3.34 3.98
CA VAL A 355 -20.17 -2.85 4.03
C VAL A 355 -19.35 -3.65 5.04
N LEU A 356 -19.88 -3.86 6.24
CA LEU A 356 -19.24 -4.63 7.31
C LEU A 356 -19.07 -6.11 6.93
N GLN A 357 -20.08 -6.70 6.30
CA GLN A 357 -19.99 -8.09 5.81
C GLN A 357 -18.84 -8.25 4.80
N ARG A 358 -18.71 -7.29 3.86
CA ARG A 358 -17.59 -7.31 2.89
C ARG A 358 -16.26 -7.13 3.59
N PHE A 359 -16.15 -6.16 4.51
CA PHE A 359 -14.94 -5.96 5.31
C PHE A 359 -14.53 -7.25 6.02
N ASN A 360 -15.45 -7.87 6.77
CA ASN A 360 -15.17 -9.08 7.54
C ASN A 360 -14.69 -10.23 6.65
N LYS A 361 -15.32 -10.44 5.47
CA LYS A 361 -14.90 -11.44 4.50
C LYS A 361 -13.44 -11.24 4.05
N ILE A 362 -13.03 -9.98 3.80
CA ILE A 362 -11.65 -9.68 3.38
C ILE A 362 -10.70 -9.82 4.56
N TYR A 363 -11.08 -9.35 5.73
CA TYR A 363 -10.26 -9.42 6.96
C TYR A 363 -9.99 -10.87 7.39
N ASP A 364 -10.98 -11.74 7.31
CA ASP A 364 -10.79 -13.16 7.63
C ASP A 364 -9.83 -13.82 6.64
N ARG A 365 -10.00 -13.55 5.34
CA ARG A 365 -9.05 -14.01 4.33
C ARG A 365 -7.64 -13.45 4.55
N GLN A 366 -7.47 -12.19 4.94
CA GLN A 366 -6.16 -11.62 5.23
C GLN A 366 -5.45 -12.35 6.39
N LYS A 367 -6.21 -12.78 7.42
CA LYS A 367 -5.66 -13.58 8.53
C LYS A 367 -5.23 -14.97 8.07
N GLU A 368 -6.09 -15.66 7.34
CA GLU A 368 -5.78 -16.99 6.79
C GLU A 368 -4.59 -16.93 5.83
N ASP A 369 -4.59 -15.94 4.92
CA ASP A 369 -3.51 -15.74 3.96
C ASP A 369 -2.18 -15.38 4.65
N LEU A 370 -2.19 -14.68 5.79
CA LEU A 370 -0.98 -14.41 6.57
C LEU A 370 -0.39 -15.67 7.18
N ASP A 371 -1.21 -16.58 7.71
CA ASP A 371 -0.76 -17.87 8.23
C ASP A 371 -0.19 -18.72 7.09
N ARG A 372 -0.92 -18.87 5.99
CA ARG A 372 -0.47 -19.60 4.79
C ARG A 372 0.80 -19.01 4.17
N LEU A 373 1.00 -17.69 4.24
CA LEU A 373 2.25 -17.06 3.81
C LEU A 373 3.42 -17.46 4.71
N CYS A 374 3.22 -17.54 6.03
CA CYS A 374 4.27 -18.00 6.93
C CYS A 374 4.61 -19.49 6.68
N GLU A 375 3.62 -20.34 6.48
CA GLU A 375 3.82 -21.73 6.05
C GLU A 375 4.58 -21.79 4.72
N PHE A 376 4.14 -21.02 3.72
CA PHE A 376 4.83 -20.93 2.43
C PHE A 376 6.30 -20.50 2.56
N ILE A 377 6.65 -19.62 3.51
CA ILE A 377 8.03 -19.16 3.71
C ILE A 377 8.90 -20.32 4.23
N ILE A 378 8.37 -21.15 5.13
CA ILE A 378 9.11 -22.22 5.81
C ILE A 378 9.05 -23.58 5.09
N GLU A 379 8.10 -23.78 4.17
CA GLU A 379 7.97 -25.00 3.36
C GLU A 379 9.02 -25.11 2.22
N ASP A 380 9.08 -26.33 1.61
CA ASP A 380 9.94 -26.61 0.45
C ASP A 380 9.47 -25.94 -0.82
#